data_6f5b6636a516c48d761942f9c499ad45
#
_entry.id   6f5b6636a516c48d761942f9c499ad45
#
_cell.length_a   1.000
_cell.length_b   1.000
_cell.length_c   1.000
_cell.angle_alpha   90.00
_cell.angle_beta   90.00
_cell.angle_gamma   90.00
#
_symmetry.space_group_name_H-M   'P 1'
#
loop_
_entity.id
_entity.type
_entity.pdbx_description
1 polymer ?
#
loop_
_entity_poly.entity_id
_entity_poly.type
_entity_poly.pdbx_seq_one_letter_code
_entity_poly.pdbx_strand_id
1 'polypeptide(L)'
;MIWEFNFLLFYFILLVIISIFTYFSISLYRRYTNFSAKKSGKEKEAVRKWLVEMKNFNYDSEMFYRAMISPKKMIVFLEIAEELLTSSSQKDNDLIKDFIDKSYKDWLRVGQYYLKKSSTHKAYYAYVTSKLPFKQESRDTTELETILLKIPLQSSIYSKNHSFAALTSLGNPQSVVEGLQQLSHEDLTSLNTKLITDNLLAFTGDFDELLHLLDTNWRHFSSHNQTAVIDFARIKGSAQFQQILLPFLDGETEDVDYICAVLRYYGKIETEEAYPYVLSWANNDDVDYMACTAVATSTLIAYPGQKTIEQLTRNVTSKDWYVRRNAAKALSELVDQPQGLSSVFEGEDQYAIDQLTYYYEKRGLSYEY
;
A
#
# COMPACT_ATOMS: atom_id res chain seq x y z
N MET A 1 2.03 -34.50 -53.42
CA MET A 1 1.55 -35.62 -52.57
C MET A 1 2.65 -36.24 -51.71
N ILE A 2 3.83 -36.72 -52.23
CA ILE A 2 4.90 -37.31 -51.40
C ILE A 2 5.56 -36.27 -50.45
N TRP A 3 5.75 -35.04 -50.90
CA TRP A 3 6.30 -33.95 -50.10
C TRP A 3 5.38 -33.49 -48.96
N GLU A 4 4.11 -33.41 -49.18
CA GLU A 4 3.09 -33.04 -48.19
C GLU A 4 2.95 -34.11 -47.11
N PHE A 5 3.04 -35.36 -47.46
CA PHE A 5 3.03 -36.49 -46.51
C PHE A 5 4.27 -36.49 -45.61
N ASN A 6 5.43 -36.21 -46.17
CA ASN A 6 6.68 -36.12 -45.37
C ASN A 6 6.67 -34.93 -44.43
N PHE A 7 6.06 -33.80 -44.80
CA PHE A 7 5.92 -32.64 -43.96
C PHE A 7 4.95 -32.91 -42.79
N LEU A 8 3.80 -33.56 -43.05
CA LEU A 8 2.85 -33.97 -42.04
C LEU A 8 3.45 -34.97 -41.04
N LEU A 9 4.23 -35.93 -41.52
CA LEU A 9 4.91 -36.90 -40.70
C LEU A 9 5.97 -36.25 -39.81
N PHE A 10 6.76 -35.31 -40.35
CA PHE A 10 7.73 -34.55 -39.60
C PHE A 10 7.07 -33.70 -38.50
N TYR A 11 5.96 -33.03 -38.81
CA TYR A 11 5.20 -32.24 -37.84
C TYR A 11 4.62 -33.11 -36.73
N PHE A 12 4.10 -34.30 -37.05
CA PHE A 12 3.61 -35.25 -36.07
C PHE A 12 4.70 -35.75 -35.13
N ILE A 13 5.86 -36.11 -35.69
CA ILE A 13 7.03 -36.52 -34.89
C ILE A 13 7.47 -35.37 -33.94
N LEU A 14 7.50 -34.12 -34.41
CA LEU A 14 7.85 -32.94 -33.60
C LEU A 14 6.87 -32.76 -32.44
N LEU A 15 5.55 -32.88 -32.69
CA LEU A 15 4.53 -32.80 -31.65
C LEU A 15 4.69 -33.90 -30.59
N VAL A 16 5.00 -35.12 -31.00
CA VAL A 16 5.27 -36.23 -30.08
C VAL A 16 6.49 -35.94 -29.21
N ILE A 17 7.58 -35.42 -29.79
CA ILE A 17 8.80 -35.05 -29.05
C ILE A 17 8.51 -33.93 -28.04
N ILE A 18 7.78 -32.89 -28.44
CA ILE A 18 7.38 -31.78 -27.56
C ILE A 18 6.52 -32.31 -26.40
N SER A 19 5.57 -33.21 -26.69
CA SER A 19 4.68 -33.81 -25.68
C SER A 19 5.45 -34.64 -24.65
N ILE A 20 6.41 -35.45 -25.12
CA ILE A 20 7.29 -36.24 -24.24
C ILE A 20 8.16 -35.32 -23.37
N PHE A 21 8.76 -34.28 -23.96
CA PHE A 21 9.58 -33.30 -23.23
C PHE A 21 8.77 -32.56 -22.17
N THR A 22 7.55 -32.12 -22.52
CA THR A 22 6.65 -31.43 -21.60
C THR A 22 6.26 -32.34 -20.43
N TYR A 23 5.90 -33.61 -20.72
CA TYR A 23 5.57 -34.59 -19.67
C TYR A 23 6.74 -34.83 -18.74
N PHE A 24 7.95 -34.98 -19.27
CA PHE A 24 9.18 -35.19 -18.47
C PHE A 24 9.48 -33.97 -17.60
N SER A 25 9.34 -32.76 -18.16
CA SER A 25 9.55 -31.50 -17.43
C SER A 25 8.55 -31.34 -16.28
N ILE A 26 7.27 -31.63 -16.51
CA ILE A 26 6.23 -31.61 -15.45
C ILE A 26 6.52 -32.68 -14.39
N SER A 27 6.94 -33.86 -14.78
CA SER A 27 7.26 -34.95 -13.84
C SER A 27 8.47 -34.61 -12.95
N LEU A 28 9.52 -34.03 -13.54
CA LEU A 28 10.70 -33.54 -12.81
C LEU A 28 10.34 -32.40 -11.87
N TYR A 29 9.53 -31.46 -12.32
CA TYR A 29 9.03 -30.35 -11.49
C TYR A 29 8.22 -30.86 -10.29
N ARG A 30 7.29 -31.80 -10.49
CA ARG A 30 6.54 -32.44 -9.39
C ARG A 30 7.44 -33.17 -8.41
N ARG A 31 8.46 -33.90 -8.88
CA ARG A 31 9.43 -34.56 -7.99
C ARG A 31 10.23 -33.56 -7.17
N TYR A 32 10.67 -32.47 -7.81
CA TYR A 32 11.39 -31.38 -7.15
C TYR A 32 10.53 -30.68 -6.09
N THR A 33 9.27 -30.33 -6.41
CA THR A 33 8.35 -29.69 -5.47
C THR A 33 8.03 -30.58 -4.28
N ASN A 34 7.76 -31.90 -4.51
CA ASN A 34 7.52 -32.85 -3.44
C ASN A 34 8.75 -33.08 -2.54
N PHE A 35 9.95 -33.13 -3.12
CA PHE A 35 11.19 -33.23 -2.36
C PHE A 35 11.44 -31.95 -1.54
N SER A 36 11.22 -30.79 -2.13
CA SER A 36 11.35 -29.48 -1.46
C SER A 36 10.34 -29.36 -0.30
N ALA A 37 9.08 -29.75 -0.51
CA ALA A 37 8.05 -29.74 0.53
C ALA A 37 8.39 -30.70 1.71
N LYS A 38 8.88 -31.91 1.41
CA LYS A 38 9.33 -32.85 2.44
C LYS A 38 10.52 -32.32 3.25
N LYS A 39 11.47 -31.65 2.58
CA LYS A 39 12.63 -31.03 3.22
C LYS A 39 12.21 -29.87 4.10
N SER A 40 11.30 -28.99 3.61
CA SER A 40 10.74 -27.88 4.37
C SER A 40 9.97 -28.37 5.61
N GLY A 41 9.17 -29.42 5.48
CA GLY A 41 8.47 -30.03 6.62
C GLY A 41 9.41 -30.52 7.73
N LYS A 42 10.52 -31.18 7.37
CA LYS A 42 11.52 -31.60 8.34
C LYS A 42 12.24 -30.43 9.01
N GLU A 43 12.50 -29.35 8.26
CA GLU A 43 13.12 -28.14 8.81
C GLU A 43 12.16 -27.42 9.77
N LYS A 44 10.87 -27.32 9.44
CA LYS A 44 9.84 -26.77 10.33
C LYS A 44 9.73 -27.59 11.63
N GLU A 45 9.68 -28.89 11.53
CA GLU A 45 9.63 -29.77 12.70
C GLU A 45 10.87 -29.64 13.61
N ALA A 46 12.05 -29.53 13.00
CA ALA A 46 13.29 -29.29 13.75
C ALA A 46 13.30 -27.94 14.47
N VAL A 47 12.79 -26.86 13.82
CA VAL A 47 12.69 -25.53 14.46
C VAL A 47 11.62 -25.54 15.55
N ARG A 48 10.47 -26.18 15.32
CA ARG A 48 9.40 -26.33 16.34
C ARG A 48 9.91 -27.09 17.58
N LYS A 49 10.61 -28.18 17.37
CA LYS A 49 11.26 -28.96 18.46
C LYS A 49 12.27 -28.07 19.20
N TRP A 50 13.10 -27.36 18.47
CA TRP A 50 14.07 -26.44 19.04
C TRP A 50 13.42 -25.33 19.87
N LEU A 51 12.31 -24.71 19.43
CA LEU A 51 11.56 -23.73 20.21
C LEU A 51 11.01 -24.30 21.51
N VAL A 52 10.50 -25.53 21.48
CA VAL A 52 9.99 -26.23 22.68
C VAL A 52 11.13 -26.58 23.63
N GLU A 53 12.26 -27.06 23.13
CA GLU A 53 13.46 -27.34 23.91
C GLU A 53 14.00 -26.11 24.57
N MET A 54 14.06 -24.97 23.86
CA MET A 54 14.51 -23.69 24.38
C MET A 54 13.60 -23.10 25.47
N LYS A 55 12.32 -23.44 25.47
CA LYS A 55 11.40 -23.08 26.55
C LYS A 55 11.66 -23.87 27.84
N ASN A 56 11.92 -25.17 27.69
CA ASN A 56 12.06 -26.10 28.81
C ASN A 56 13.49 -26.17 29.38
N PHE A 57 14.48 -25.81 28.58
CA PHE A 57 15.91 -25.79 28.91
C PHE A 57 16.46 -24.38 28.64
N ASN A 58 17.42 -23.94 29.42
CA ASN A 58 18.01 -22.59 29.33
C ASN A 58 18.18 -22.11 27.87
N TYR A 59 17.69 -20.88 27.60
CA TYR A 59 17.85 -20.21 26.32
C TYR A 59 19.34 -20.17 25.94
N ASP A 60 19.69 -20.72 24.76
CA ASP A 60 21.04 -20.67 24.21
C ASP A 60 21.16 -19.55 23.17
N SER A 61 21.74 -18.44 23.61
CA SER A 61 21.97 -17.23 22.82
C SER A 61 22.80 -17.50 21.56
N GLU A 62 23.87 -18.28 21.65
CA GLU A 62 24.76 -18.52 20.53
C GLU A 62 24.12 -19.43 19.48
N MET A 63 23.35 -20.43 19.92
CA MET A 63 22.60 -21.29 19.03
C MET A 63 21.51 -20.52 18.28
N PHE A 64 20.79 -19.60 18.97
CA PHE A 64 19.81 -18.72 18.35
C PHE A 64 20.48 -17.80 17.31
N TYR A 65 21.56 -17.12 17.69
CA TYR A 65 22.29 -16.24 16.79
C TYR A 65 22.75 -16.96 15.52
N ARG A 66 23.40 -18.15 15.65
CA ARG A 66 23.83 -18.96 14.51
C ARG A 66 22.68 -19.44 13.63
N ALA A 67 21.52 -19.65 14.19
CA ALA A 67 20.33 -20.00 13.41
C ALA A 67 19.81 -18.78 12.63
N MET A 68 19.70 -17.62 13.26
CA MET A 68 19.07 -16.43 12.68
C MET A 68 19.96 -15.69 11.67
N ILE A 69 21.27 -15.87 11.66
CA ILE A 69 22.13 -15.37 10.59
C ILE A 69 21.95 -16.10 9.25
N SER A 70 21.19 -17.19 9.22
CA SER A 70 20.79 -17.90 7.99
C SER A 70 19.39 -17.41 7.55
N PRO A 71 19.25 -16.70 6.40
CA PRO A 71 17.94 -16.21 5.92
C PRO A 71 16.89 -17.33 5.83
N LYS A 72 17.32 -18.52 5.39
CA LYS A 72 16.44 -19.67 5.25
C LYS A 72 15.86 -20.11 6.60
N LYS A 73 16.71 -20.22 7.64
CA LYS A 73 16.24 -20.61 8.98
C LYS A 73 15.39 -19.51 9.62
N MET A 74 15.73 -18.26 9.36
CA MET A 74 14.96 -17.11 9.83
C MET A 74 13.53 -17.10 9.26
N ILE A 75 13.35 -17.41 7.96
CA ILE A 75 12.02 -17.52 7.35
C ILE A 75 11.23 -18.71 7.92
N VAL A 76 11.87 -19.86 8.10
CA VAL A 76 11.22 -21.02 8.74
C VAL A 76 10.81 -20.70 10.19
N PHE A 77 11.65 -19.95 10.92
CA PHE A 77 11.30 -19.46 12.25
C PHE A 77 10.08 -18.56 12.22
N LEU A 78 10.03 -17.60 11.25
CA LEU A 78 8.87 -16.71 11.07
C LEU A 78 7.58 -17.51 10.80
N GLU A 79 7.61 -18.47 9.87
CA GLU A 79 6.44 -19.28 9.54
C GLU A 79 5.87 -20.00 10.79
N ILE A 80 6.75 -20.51 11.66
CA ILE A 80 6.33 -21.16 12.90
C ILE A 80 5.84 -20.13 13.93
N ALA A 81 6.51 -18.96 14.02
CA ALA A 81 6.08 -17.89 14.90
C ALA A 81 4.68 -17.37 14.52
N GLU A 82 4.40 -17.20 13.22
CA GLU A 82 3.08 -16.81 12.73
C GLU A 82 2.02 -17.88 13.01
N GLU A 83 2.33 -19.17 12.82
CA GLU A 83 1.43 -20.27 13.21
C GLU A 83 1.07 -20.22 14.71
N LEU A 84 2.06 -20.00 15.58
CA LEU A 84 1.86 -19.93 17.02
C LEU A 84 1.10 -18.66 17.45
N LEU A 85 1.37 -17.52 16.81
CA LEU A 85 0.67 -16.25 17.07
C LEU A 85 -0.79 -16.27 16.62
N THR A 86 -1.10 -17.02 15.56
CA THR A 86 -2.47 -17.14 15.03
C THR A 86 -3.24 -18.32 15.64
N SER A 87 -2.56 -19.14 16.46
CA SER A 87 -3.19 -20.26 17.18
C SER A 87 -4.26 -19.76 18.14
N SER A 88 -5.38 -20.49 18.24
CA SER A 88 -6.40 -20.25 19.27
C SER A 88 -5.94 -20.60 20.69
N SER A 89 -4.76 -21.22 20.82
CA SER A 89 -4.15 -21.62 22.09
C SER A 89 -3.39 -20.45 22.72
N GLN A 90 -3.88 -19.92 23.84
CA GLN A 90 -3.18 -18.90 24.63
C GLN A 90 -1.76 -19.33 25.01
N LYS A 91 -1.59 -20.64 25.28
CA LYS A 91 -0.28 -21.20 25.64
C LYS A 91 0.74 -21.08 24.50
N ASP A 92 0.31 -21.20 23.24
CA ASP A 92 1.17 -21.06 22.07
C ASP A 92 1.55 -19.59 21.86
N ASN A 93 0.58 -18.69 22.01
CA ASN A 93 0.81 -17.24 21.96
C ASN A 93 1.81 -16.78 23.03
N ASP A 94 1.65 -17.23 24.26
CA ASP A 94 2.55 -16.88 25.36
C ASP A 94 3.94 -17.48 25.16
N LEU A 95 4.02 -18.68 24.57
CA LEU A 95 5.29 -19.32 24.25
C LEU A 95 6.14 -18.46 23.31
N ILE A 96 5.56 -18.03 22.20
CA ILE A 96 6.32 -17.26 21.20
C ILE A 96 6.66 -15.84 21.70
N LYS A 97 5.79 -15.20 22.45
CA LYS A 97 6.06 -13.90 23.06
C LYS A 97 7.22 -13.96 24.06
N ASP A 98 7.16 -14.91 24.98
CA ASP A 98 8.24 -15.13 25.98
C ASP A 98 9.59 -15.48 25.30
N PHE A 99 9.53 -16.24 24.21
CA PHE A 99 10.72 -16.54 23.42
C PHE A 99 11.30 -15.29 22.74
N ILE A 100 10.48 -14.44 22.13
CA ILE A 100 10.89 -13.19 21.50
C ILE A 100 11.50 -12.25 22.55
N ASP A 101 10.95 -12.20 23.75
CA ASP A 101 11.49 -11.39 24.85
C ASP A 101 12.89 -11.84 25.25
N LYS A 102 13.08 -13.12 25.46
CA LYS A 102 14.38 -13.69 25.82
C LYS A 102 15.43 -13.50 24.72
N SER A 103 14.99 -13.57 23.44
CA SER A 103 15.88 -13.50 22.28
C SER A 103 16.14 -12.07 21.81
N TYR A 104 15.53 -11.04 22.38
CA TYR A 104 15.59 -9.67 21.87
C TYR A 104 17.02 -9.13 21.70
N LYS A 105 17.89 -9.31 22.69
CA LYS A 105 19.29 -8.88 22.61
C LYS A 105 20.06 -9.57 21.47
N ASP A 106 19.79 -10.84 21.26
CA ASP A 106 20.41 -11.59 20.17
C ASP A 106 19.82 -11.20 18.81
N TRP A 107 18.54 -10.78 18.78
CA TRP A 107 17.92 -10.20 17.57
C TRP A 107 18.62 -8.91 17.15
N LEU A 108 19.01 -8.05 18.11
CA LEU A 108 19.83 -6.87 17.82
C LEU A 108 21.21 -7.25 17.24
N ARG A 109 21.89 -8.27 17.80
CA ARG A 109 23.15 -8.80 17.24
C ARG A 109 22.98 -9.30 15.80
N VAL A 110 21.88 -10.01 15.53
CA VAL A 110 21.50 -10.46 14.18
C VAL A 110 21.32 -9.26 13.26
N GLY A 111 20.65 -8.19 13.69
CA GLY A 111 20.49 -6.95 12.93
C GLY A 111 21.82 -6.30 12.56
N GLN A 112 22.73 -6.17 13.52
CA GLN A 112 24.10 -5.65 13.29
C GLN A 112 24.90 -6.51 12.27
N TYR A 113 24.69 -7.82 12.26
CA TYR A 113 25.26 -8.71 11.26
C TYR A 113 24.67 -8.43 9.87
N TYR A 114 23.33 -8.28 9.77
CA TYR A 114 22.67 -8.07 8.49
C TYR A 114 22.95 -6.68 7.89
N LEU A 115 23.22 -5.66 8.68
CA LEU A 115 23.66 -4.35 8.18
C LEU A 115 24.91 -4.41 7.31
N LYS A 116 25.77 -5.42 7.51
CA LYS A 116 27.00 -5.64 6.73
C LYS A 116 26.78 -6.54 5.51
N LYS A 117 25.55 -6.97 5.22
CA LYS A 117 25.22 -7.88 4.13
C LYS A 117 24.56 -7.17 2.94
N SER A 118 24.27 -7.93 1.88
CA SER A 118 23.59 -7.41 0.70
C SER A 118 22.19 -6.89 1.04
N SER A 119 21.67 -6.05 0.17
CA SER A 119 20.31 -5.49 0.28
C SER A 119 19.23 -6.55 0.48
N THR A 120 19.31 -7.69 -0.25
CA THR A 120 18.38 -8.82 -0.08
C THR A 120 18.39 -9.38 1.34
N HIS A 121 19.56 -9.52 1.94
CA HIS A 121 19.67 -10.01 3.32
C HIS A 121 19.10 -9.00 4.33
N LYS A 122 19.35 -7.70 4.13
CA LYS A 122 18.75 -6.63 4.93
C LYS A 122 17.23 -6.65 4.84
N ALA A 123 16.68 -6.87 3.62
CA ALA A 123 15.25 -7.00 3.40
C ALA A 123 14.63 -8.17 4.20
N TYR A 124 15.28 -9.33 4.24
CA TYR A 124 14.80 -10.47 5.05
C TYR A 124 14.76 -10.14 6.54
N TYR A 125 15.80 -9.53 7.08
CA TYR A 125 15.82 -9.13 8.49
C TYR A 125 14.69 -8.16 8.81
N ALA A 126 14.53 -7.11 8.01
CA ALA A 126 13.47 -6.11 8.19
C ALA A 126 12.07 -6.73 8.03
N TYR A 127 11.88 -7.61 7.05
CA TYR A 127 10.62 -8.32 6.84
C TYR A 127 10.24 -9.16 8.06
N VAL A 128 11.15 -9.98 8.57
CA VAL A 128 10.86 -10.82 9.74
C VAL A 128 10.61 -9.94 10.97
N THR A 129 11.37 -8.85 11.12
CA THR A 129 11.15 -7.89 12.22
C THR A 129 9.75 -7.27 12.15
N SER A 130 9.24 -6.93 10.97
CA SER A 130 7.90 -6.34 10.81
C SER A 130 6.75 -7.29 11.16
N LYS A 131 7.01 -8.60 11.20
CA LYS A 131 5.99 -9.63 11.47
C LYS A 131 6.00 -10.15 12.90
N LEU A 132 7.08 -9.93 13.62
CA LEU A 132 7.22 -10.39 15.00
C LEU A 132 6.76 -9.32 16.00
N PRO A 133 6.12 -9.69 17.11
CA PRO A 133 5.60 -8.76 18.11
C PRO A 133 6.70 -8.23 19.00
N PHE A 134 7.63 -7.43 18.43
CA PHE A 134 8.67 -6.77 19.21
C PHE A 134 8.16 -5.59 20.03
N LYS A 135 7.03 -4.98 19.64
CA LYS A 135 6.38 -3.92 20.42
C LYS A 135 5.82 -4.50 21.73
N GLN A 136 6.28 -3.98 22.84
CA GLN A 136 5.75 -4.22 24.19
C GLN A 136 5.90 -2.94 25.01
N GLU A 137 4.95 -2.67 25.91
CA GLU A 137 4.91 -1.43 26.69
C GLU A 137 6.18 -1.19 27.53
N SER A 138 6.85 -2.25 27.98
CA SER A 138 8.05 -2.18 28.83
C SER A 138 9.38 -2.30 28.09
N ARG A 139 9.35 -2.47 26.75
CA ARG A 139 10.58 -2.72 25.98
C ARG A 139 11.08 -1.44 25.31
N ASP A 140 12.34 -1.13 25.55
CA ASP A 140 13.07 -0.11 24.79
C ASP A 140 13.44 -0.69 23.41
N THR A 141 12.85 -0.12 22.36
CA THR A 141 13.06 -0.49 20.95
C THR A 141 14.05 0.41 20.21
N THR A 142 14.62 1.42 20.88
CA THR A 142 15.47 2.45 20.26
C THR A 142 16.66 1.88 19.46
N GLU A 143 17.33 0.83 19.98
CA GLU A 143 18.44 0.21 19.27
C GLU A 143 17.95 -0.53 18.01
N LEU A 144 16.81 -1.21 18.09
CA LEU A 144 16.19 -1.89 16.94
C LEU A 144 15.78 -0.89 15.86
N GLU A 145 15.15 0.20 16.25
CA GLU A 145 14.77 1.30 15.35
C GLU A 145 16.01 1.91 14.68
N THR A 146 17.07 2.13 15.43
CA THR A 146 18.35 2.62 14.88
C THR A 146 18.94 1.65 13.84
N ILE A 147 18.82 0.34 14.05
CA ILE A 147 19.24 -0.67 13.06
C ILE A 147 18.37 -0.57 11.81
N LEU A 148 17.05 -0.48 11.96
CA LEU A 148 16.11 -0.39 10.85
C LEU A 148 16.29 0.89 10.04
N LEU A 149 16.53 2.02 10.67
CA LEU A 149 16.81 3.30 10.01
C LEU A 149 18.11 3.29 9.17
N LYS A 150 19.08 2.43 9.49
CA LYS A 150 20.31 2.26 8.69
C LYS A 150 20.14 1.39 7.44
N ILE A 151 19.06 0.63 7.32
CA ILE A 151 18.82 -0.28 6.20
C ILE A 151 18.49 0.47 4.89
N PRO A 152 17.66 1.51 4.84
CA PRO A 152 17.26 2.20 3.61
C PRO A 152 18.40 2.88 2.87
N LEU A 153 19.42 3.35 3.58
CA LEU A 153 20.54 4.12 3.04
C LEU A 153 21.37 3.32 2.04
N GLN A 154 21.04 3.07 0.85
CA GLN A 154 21.70 2.29 -0.24
C GLN A 154 21.08 0.91 -0.51
N SER A 155 19.77 0.78 -0.38
CA SER A 155 19.11 -0.51 -0.43
C SER A 155 18.09 -0.63 -1.56
N SER A 156 17.69 -1.85 -1.89
CA SER A 156 16.62 -2.12 -2.85
C SER A 156 15.27 -1.65 -2.34
N ILE A 157 14.31 -1.48 -3.24
CA ILE A 157 12.92 -1.13 -2.91
C ILE A 157 12.30 -2.08 -1.85
N TYR A 158 12.67 -3.37 -1.88
CA TYR A 158 12.22 -4.35 -0.88
C TYR A 158 12.77 -4.06 0.51
N SER A 159 14.06 -3.70 0.60
CA SER A 159 14.68 -3.36 1.89
C SER A 159 14.06 -2.10 2.50
N LYS A 160 13.83 -1.09 1.67
CA LYS A 160 13.17 0.16 2.05
C LYS A 160 11.76 -0.10 2.59
N ASN A 161 10.95 -0.82 1.81
CA ASN A 161 9.57 -1.15 2.18
C ASN A 161 9.51 -1.95 3.48
N HIS A 162 10.31 -3.02 3.60
CA HIS A 162 10.26 -3.85 4.80
C HIS A 162 10.84 -3.16 6.03
N SER A 163 11.86 -2.29 5.86
CA SER A 163 12.38 -1.49 6.96
C SER A 163 11.33 -0.49 7.45
N PHE A 164 10.65 0.20 6.55
CA PHE A 164 9.59 1.13 6.91
C PHE A 164 8.40 0.41 7.55
N ALA A 165 7.99 -0.74 7.01
CA ALA A 165 6.97 -1.61 7.62
C ALA A 165 7.36 -2.07 9.03
N ALA A 166 8.64 -2.35 9.28
CA ALA A 166 9.12 -2.72 10.61
C ALA A 166 9.06 -1.53 11.58
N LEU A 167 9.45 -0.32 11.15
CA LEU A 167 9.33 0.89 11.97
C LEU A 167 7.87 1.17 12.36
N THR A 168 6.94 1.07 11.41
CA THR A 168 5.51 1.26 11.69
C THR A 168 4.96 0.18 12.64
N SER A 169 5.44 -1.06 12.55
CA SER A 169 5.03 -2.14 13.46
C SER A 169 5.58 -1.98 14.89
N LEU A 170 6.70 -1.30 15.07
CA LEU A 170 7.24 -0.95 16.41
C LEU A 170 6.44 0.17 17.08
N GLY A 171 5.75 1.00 16.32
CA GLY A 171 4.79 1.96 16.83
C GLY A 171 5.40 3.19 17.52
N ASN A 172 6.67 3.54 17.23
CA ASN A 172 7.27 4.78 17.65
C ASN A 172 7.08 5.84 16.56
N PRO A 173 6.28 6.91 16.80
CA PRO A 173 5.99 7.92 15.78
C PRO A 173 7.24 8.64 15.27
N GLN A 174 8.19 8.95 16.18
CA GLN A 174 9.42 9.64 15.82
C GLN A 174 10.27 8.84 14.83
N SER A 175 10.45 7.55 15.09
CA SER A 175 11.22 6.66 14.19
C SER A 175 10.53 6.48 12.82
N VAL A 176 9.20 6.52 12.78
CA VAL A 176 8.44 6.48 11.50
C VAL A 176 8.69 7.76 10.70
N VAL A 177 8.65 8.93 11.35
CA VAL A 177 8.93 10.23 10.70
C VAL A 177 10.37 10.28 10.18
N GLU A 178 11.35 9.86 10.98
CA GLU A 178 12.76 9.77 10.55
C GLU A 178 12.92 8.82 9.35
N GLY A 179 12.26 7.66 9.38
CA GLY A 179 12.25 6.73 8.26
C GLY A 179 11.67 7.33 6.97
N LEU A 180 10.58 8.09 7.09
CA LEU A 180 9.97 8.79 5.96
C LEU A 180 10.86 9.91 5.42
N GLN A 181 11.55 10.66 6.29
CA GLN A 181 12.54 11.66 5.88
C GLN A 181 13.70 11.03 5.10
N GLN A 182 14.23 9.89 5.56
CA GLN A 182 15.28 9.18 4.84
C GLN A 182 14.82 8.71 3.46
N LEU A 183 13.58 8.23 3.34
CA LEU A 183 12.99 7.86 2.04
C LEU A 183 12.81 9.06 1.11
N SER A 184 12.75 10.29 1.65
CA SER A 184 12.63 11.53 0.87
C SER A 184 13.94 11.99 0.22
N HIS A 185 15.09 11.57 0.75
CA HIS A 185 16.43 11.97 0.23
C HIS A 185 16.96 11.08 -0.89
N GLU A 186 16.24 10.03 -1.28
CA GLU A 186 16.74 9.05 -2.23
C GLU A 186 16.08 9.17 -3.62
N ASP A 187 16.75 9.91 -4.52
CA ASP A 187 16.26 10.27 -5.86
C ASP A 187 16.10 9.09 -6.85
N LEU A 188 16.64 7.91 -6.61
CA LEU A 188 16.77 6.89 -7.65
C LEU A 188 15.81 5.69 -7.56
N THR A 189 15.17 5.45 -6.43
CA THR A 189 14.17 4.37 -6.26
C THR A 189 13.22 4.69 -5.12
N SER A 190 12.27 5.61 -5.33
CA SER A 190 11.22 5.90 -4.36
C SER A 190 10.31 4.69 -4.16
N LEU A 191 9.81 4.49 -2.94
CA LEU A 191 8.70 3.58 -2.71
C LEU A 191 7.45 4.15 -3.38
N ASN A 192 6.61 3.30 -3.94
CA ASN A 192 5.31 3.74 -4.43
C ASN A 192 4.50 4.41 -3.29
N THR A 193 3.82 5.52 -3.58
CA THR A 193 3.00 6.28 -2.62
C THR A 193 2.02 5.39 -1.86
N LYS A 194 1.38 4.45 -2.57
CA LYS A 194 0.45 3.50 -1.96
C LYS A 194 1.13 2.61 -0.92
N LEU A 195 2.36 2.13 -1.17
CA LEU A 195 3.08 1.30 -0.18
C LEU A 195 3.42 2.10 1.08
N ILE A 196 3.78 3.37 0.94
CA ILE A 196 4.03 4.26 2.09
C ILE A 196 2.73 4.47 2.86
N THR A 197 1.64 4.80 2.18
CA THR A 197 0.31 4.97 2.79
C THR A 197 -0.14 3.70 3.53
N ASP A 198 -0.02 2.53 2.89
CA ASP A 198 -0.41 1.24 3.48
C ASP A 198 0.41 0.94 4.75
N ASN A 199 1.71 1.25 4.75
CA ASN A 199 2.56 1.11 5.95
C ASN A 199 2.16 2.10 7.05
N LEU A 200 1.87 3.36 6.74
CA LEU A 200 1.37 4.35 7.71
C LEU A 200 0.02 3.91 8.31
N LEU A 201 -0.87 3.34 7.50
CA LEU A 201 -2.15 2.80 7.98
C LEU A 201 -1.98 1.57 8.90
N ALA A 202 -0.90 0.80 8.70
CA ALA A 202 -0.53 -0.34 9.55
C ALA A 202 0.22 0.06 10.82
N PHE A 203 0.43 1.34 11.07
CA PHE A 203 1.09 1.84 12.29
C PHE A 203 0.37 1.37 13.55
N THR A 204 1.14 0.94 14.55
CA THR A 204 0.60 0.33 15.78
C THR A 204 0.69 1.24 17.01
N GLY A 205 1.24 2.45 16.86
CA GLY A 205 1.38 3.43 17.94
C GLY A 205 0.20 4.39 18.05
N ASP A 206 0.48 5.56 18.64
CA ASP A 206 -0.49 6.65 18.75
C ASP A 206 -0.60 7.39 17.40
N PHE A 207 -1.77 7.32 16.76
CA PHE A 207 -2.01 7.95 15.47
C PHE A 207 -2.08 9.47 15.56
N ASP A 208 -2.55 10.04 16.66
CA ASP A 208 -2.66 11.49 16.81
C ASP A 208 -1.28 12.10 16.97
N GLU A 209 -0.41 11.46 17.76
CA GLU A 209 1.00 11.85 17.86
C GLU A 209 1.73 11.71 16.52
N LEU A 210 1.51 10.61 15.78
CA LEU A 210 2.09 10.44 14.44
C LEU A 210 1.65 11.54 13.48
N LEU A 211 0.36 11.85 13.41
CA LEU A 211 -0.17 12.92 12.55
C LEU A 211 0.43 14.27 12.91
N HIS A 212 0.56 14.57 14.22
CA HIS A 212 1.19 15.79 14.69
C HIS A 212 2.67 15.90 14.26
N LEU A 213 3.42 14.83 14.38
CA LEU A 213 4.82 14.81 13.94
C LEU A 213 4.98 14.87 12.43
N LEU A 214 4.07 14.26 11.67
CA LEU A 214 4.04 14.35 10.20
C LEU A 214 3.76 15.79 9.73
N ASP A 215 2.82 16.49 10.36
CA ASP A 215 2.51 17.88 10.09
C ASP A 215 3.70 18.80 10.43
N THR A 216 4.26 18.66 11.62
CA THR A 216 5.41 19.46 12.09
C THR A 216 6.64 19.28 11.18
N ASN A 217 6.84 18.09 10.62
CA ASN A 217 7.98 17.76 9.77
C ASN A 217 7.66 17.85 8.27
N TRP A 218 6.50 18.38 7.88
CA TRP A 218 5.97 18.41 6.52
C TRP A 218 6.98 18.82 5.45
N ARG A 219 7.72 19.90 5.69
CA ARG A 219 8.69 20.47 4.75
C ARG A 219 9.93 19.62 4.51
N HIS A 220 10.16 18.61 5.34
CA HIS A 220 11.28 17.70 5.20
C HIS A 220 10.96 16.49 4.33
N PHE A 221 9.71 16.34 3.88
CA PHE A 221 9.31 15.25 2.99
C PHE A 221 9.35 15.70 1.53
N SER A 222 9.74 14.80 0.64
CA SER A 222 9.58 14.98 -0.81
C SER A 222 8.08 15.06 -1.17
N SER A 223 7.75 15.71 -2.31
CA SER A 223 6.35 15.78 -2.81
C SER A 223 5.71 14.40 -2.90
N HIS A 224 6.48 13.40 -3.33
CA HIS A 224 6.05 12.02 -3.40
C HIS A 224 5.66 11.43 -2.03
N ASN A 225 6.45 11.67 -0.98
CA ASN A 225 6.14 11.21 0.38
C ASN A 225 5.01 12.04 1.01
N GLN A 226 4.95 13.34 0.71
CA GLN A 226 3.84 14.20 1.11
C GLN A 226 2.51 13.67 0.53
N THR A 227 2.48 13.27 -0.75
CA THR A 227 1.30 12.65 -1.38
C THR A 227 0.83 11.41 -0.60
N ALA A 228 1.75 10.56 -0.14
CA ALA A 228 1.41 9.40 0.67
C ALA A 228 0.84 9.78 2.06
N VAL A 229 1.38 10.84 2.68
CA VAL A 229 0.88 11.37 3.96
C VAL A 229 -0.50 12.02 3.78
N ILE A 230 -0.75 12.73 2.68
CA ILE A 230 -2.07 13.30 2.35
C ILE A 230 -3.11 12.18 2.27
N ASP A 231 -2.81 11.11 1.52
CA ASP A 231 -3.70 9.95 1.41
C ASP A 231 -3.93 9.26 2.76
N PHE A 232 -2.88 9.12 3.58
CA PHE A 232 -3.00 8.60 4.94
C PHE A 232 -3.92 9.48 5.81
N ALA A 233 -3.70 10.79 5.87
CA ALA A 233 -4.49 11.75 6.62
C ALA A 233 -5.97 11.75 6.15
N ARG A 234 -6.20 11.71 4.83
CA ARG A 234 -7.53 11.58 4.22
C ARG A 234 -8.24 10.32 4.67
N ILE A 235 -7.59 9.17 4.64
CA ILE A 235 -8.19 7.88 5.03
C ILE A 235 -8.51 7.87 6.53
N LYS A 236 -7.64 8.46 7.36
CA LYS A 236 -7.87 8.62 8.80
C LYS A 236 -8.93 9.68 9.14
N GLY A 237 -9.29 10.55 8.20
CA GLY A 237 -10.25 11.63 8.45
C GLY A 237 -9.67 12.77 9.28
N SER A 238 -8.35 12.99 9.23
CA SER A 238 -7.67 14.04 10.00
C SER A 238 -7.80 15.40 9.32
N ALA A 239 -8.31 16.39 10.04
CA ALA A 239 -8.40 17.79 9.61
C ALA A 239 -7.09 18.59 9.80
N GLN A 240 -6.08 17.99 10.41
CA GLN A 240 -4.86 18.69 10.82
C GLN A 240 -4.10 19.32 9.66
N PHE A 241 -4.19 18.73 8.46
CA PHE A 241 -3.46 19.19 7.28
C PHE A 241 -4.20 20.27 6.46
N GLN A 242 -5.41 20.67 6.83
CA GLN A 242 -6.23 21.62 6.05
C GLN A 242 -5.46 22.89 5.69
N GLN A 243 -4.85 23.55 6.68
CA GLN A 243 -4.19 24.84 6.44
C GLN A 243 -2.90 24.73 5.60
N ILE A 244 -2.15 23.65 5.78
CA ILE A 244 -0.90 23.45 5.05
C ILE A 244 -1.11 23.00 3.60
N LEU A 245 -2.28 22.40 3.30
CA LEU A 245 -2.58 21.89 1.96
C LEU A 245 -3.29 22.91 1.06
N LEU A 246 -3.94 23.93 1.64
CA LEU A 246 -4.73 24.89 0.89
C LEU A 246 -3.93 25.65 -0.19
N PRO A 247 -2.69 26.14 0.06
CA PRO A 247 -1.89 26.84 -0.93
C PRO A 247 -1.59 26.03 -2.19
N PHE A 248 -1.50 24.70 -2.07
CA PHE A 248 -1.22 23.82 -3.23
C PHE A 248 -2.38 23.73 -4.22
N LEU A 249 -3.58 24.12 -3.85
CA LEU A 249 -4.70 24.29 -4.78
C LEU A 249 -4.64 25.62 -5.54
N ASP A 250 -3.84 26.58 -5.07
CA ASP A 250 -3.66 27.93 -5.67
C ASP A 250 -2.41 28.02 -6.57
N GLY A 251 -1.84 26.89 -6.98
CA GLY A 251 -0.75 26.86 -7.96
C GLY A 251 0.67 26.82 -7.38
N GLU A 252 0.85 26.51 -6.10
CA GLU A 252 2.21 26.27 -5.53
C GLU A 252 2.92 25.04 -6.10
N THR A 253 2.23 24.20 -6.85
CA THR A 253 2.79 22.99 -7.48
C THR A 253 2.17 22.74 -8.84
N GLU A 254 2.97 22.18 -9.76
CA GLU A 254 2.53 21.67 -11.06
C GLU A 254 2.40 20.13 -11.06
N ASP A 255 2.69 19.47 -9.94
CA ASP A 255 2.60 18.00 -9.80
C ASP A 255 1.13 17.55 -9.77
N VAL A 256 0.69 16.96 -10.87
CA VAL A 256 -0.69 16.48 -11.08
C VAL A 256 -1.12 15.46 -10.02
N ASP A 257 -0.25 14.53 -9.65
CA ASP A 257 -0.56 13.50 -8.64
C ASP A 257 -0.73 14.12 -7.26
N TYR A 258 0.10 15.10 -6.94
CA TYR A 258 0.02 15.87 -5.70
C TYR A 258 -1.29 16.66 -5.62
N ILE A 259 -1.62 17.45 -6.65
CA ILE A 259 -2.85 18.24 -6.73
C ILE A 259 -4.07 17.29 -6.59
N CYS A 260 -4.07 16.17 -7.30
CA CYS A 260 -5.12 15.17 -7.20
C CYS A 260 -5.28 14.61 -5.77
N ALA A 261 -4.18 14.39 -5.04
CA ALA A 261 -4.23 13.93 -3.66
C ALA A 261 -4.85 14.98 -2.74
N VAL A 262 -4.45 16.27 -2.91
CA VAL A 262 -5.00 17.39 -2.15
C VAL A 262 -6.50 17.57 -2.45
N LEU A 263 -6.91 17.51 -3.71
CA LEU A 263 -8.34 17.56 -4.09
C LEU A 263 -9.15 16.44 -3.44
N ARG A 264 -8.63 15.18 -3.45
CA ARG A 264 -9.28 14.06 -2.78
C ARG A 264 -9.35 14.24 -1.26
N TYR A 265 -8.32 14.86 -0.66
CA TYR A 265 -8.32 15.18 0.76
C TYR A 265 -9.49 16.10 1.10
N TYR A 266 -9.67 17.22 0.36
CA TYR A 266 -10.78 18.13 0.57
C TYR A 266 -12.15 17.57 0.16
N GLY A 267 -12.19 16.50 -0.60
CA GLY A 267 -13.42 15.75 -0.84
C GLY A 267 -13.85 14.86 0.34
N LYS A 268 -12.97 14.65 1.32
CA LYS A 268 -13.26 13.93 2.55
C LYS A 268 -13.29 14.83 3.79
N ILE A 269 -12.43 15.85 3.78
CA ILE A 269 -12.25 16.81 4.87
C ILE A 269 -12.60 18.19 4.28
N GLU A 270 -13.88 18.45 4.19
CA GLU A 270 -14.43 19.67 3.59
C GLU A 270 -14.11 20.93 4.41
N THR A 271 -13.86 22.04 3.74
CA THR A 271 -13.75 23.36 4.34
C THR A 271 -14.22 24.41 3.33
N GLU A 272 -14.87 25.47 3.82
CA GLU A 272 -15.39 26.55 2.96
C GLU A 272 -14.28 27.24 2.19
N GLU A 273 -13.09 27.35 2.78
CA GLU A 273 -11.91 27.98 2.16
C GLU A 273 -11.40 27.21 0.93
N ALA A 274 -11.56 25.89 0.90
CA ALA A 274 -11.12 25.06 -0.24
C ALA A 274 -12.11 25.09 -1.41
N TYR A 275 -13.38 25.38 -1.15
CA TYR A 275 -14.44 25.31 -2.18
C TYR A 275 -14.16 26.13 -3.44
N PRO A 276 -13.72 27.41 -3.37
CA PRO A 276 -13.40 28.21 -4.56
C PRO A 276 -12.33 27.56 -5.45
N TYR A 277 -11.32 26.95 -4.85
CA TYR A 277 -10.23 26.28 -5.56
C TYR A 277 -10.71 24.96 -6.18
N VAL A 278 -11.48 24.16 -5.46
CA VAL A 278 -12.10 22.92 -6.00
C VAL A 278 -12.98 23.26 -7.19
N LEU A 279 -13.77 24.34 -7.12
CA LEU A 279 -14.61 24.80 -8.22
C LEU A 279 -13.77 25.26 -9.41
N SER A 280 -12.68 25.98 -9.17
CA SER A 280 -11.74 26.42 -10.21
C SER A 280 -11.10 25.22 -10.92
N TRP A 281 -10.62 24.23 -10.17
CA TRP A 281 -10.06 23.00 -10.75
C TRP A 281 -11.10 22.18 -11.52
N ALA A 282 -12.34 22.15 -11.06
CA ALA A 282 -13.44 21.49 -11.79
C ALA A 282 -13.81 22.20 -13.10
N ASN A 283 -13.48 23.49 -13.23
CA ASN A 283 -13.69 24.31 -14.44
C ASN A 283 -12.42 24.43 -15.31
N ASN A 284 -11.36 23.69 -15.01
CA ASN A 284 -10.11 23.75 -15.77
C ASN A 284 -10.23 22.91 -17.05
N ASP A 285 -9.93 23.52 -18.21
CA ASP A 285 -9.99 22.88 -19.53
C ASP A 285 -8.60 22.50 -20.06
N ASP A 286 -7.54 22.72 -19.28
CA ASP A 286 -6.17 22.38 -19.67
C ASP A 286 -6.00 20.84 -19.73
N VAL A 287 -5.55 20.36 -20.90
CA VAL A 287 -5.37 18.94 -21.19
C VAL A 287 -4.35 18.29 -20.25
N ASP A 288 -3.32 19.03 -19.86
CA ASP A 288 -2.26 18.54 -18.96
C ASP A 288 -2.78 18.31 -17.53
N TYR A 289 -3.85 18.99 -17.14
CA TYR A 289 -4.48 18.87 -15.82
C TYR A 289 -5.85 18.18 -15.83
N MET A 290 -6.22 17.51 -16.90
CA MET A 290 -7.53 16.84 -17.01
C MET A 290 -7.80 15.81 -15.89
N ALA A 291 -6.77 15.17 -15.37
CA ALA A 291 -6.89 14.29 -14.21
C ALA A 291 -7.31 15.06 -12.94
N CYS A 292 -6.78 16.26 -12.74
CA CYS A 292 -7.17 17.15 -11.64
C CYS A 292 -8.62 17.61 -11.80
N THR A 293 -9.03 17.98 -13.02
CA THR A 293 -10.42 18.34 -13.35
C THR A 293 -11.37 17.20 -13.03
N ALA A 294 -11.03 15.99 -13.41
CA ALA A 294 -11.86 14.81 -13.11
C ALA A 294 -11.98 14.55 -11.60
N VAL A 295 -10.87 14.70 -10.85
CA VAL A 295 -10.87 14.55 -9.39
C VAL A 295 -11.65 15.69 -8.73
N ALA A 296 -11.43 16.94 -9.12
CA ALA A 296 -12.16 18.09 -8.60
C ALA A 296 -13.66 17.96 -8.83
N THR A 297 -14.08 17.54 -10.04
CA THR A 297 -15.47 17.23 -10.37
C THR A 297 -16.07 16.20 -9.40
N SER A 298 -15.34 15.17 -9.07
CA SER A 298 -15.78 14.18 -8.05
C SER A 298 -15.81 14.77 -6.64
N THR A 299 -14.86 15.67 -6.32
CA THR A 299 -14.74 16.34 -5.02
C THR A 299 -15.90 17.29 -4.74
N LEU A 300 -16.49 17.90 -5.77
CA LEU A 300 -17.62 18.82 -5.66
C LEU A 300 -18.84 18.22 -4.94
N ILE A 301 -18.95 16.90 -4.86
CA ILE A 301 -20.03 16.25 -4.11
C ILE A 301 -20.04 16.63 -2.62
N ALA A 302 -18.86 16.94 -2.06
CA ALA A 302 -18.71 17.38 -0.67
C ALA A 302 -19.18 18.84 -0.45
N TYR A 303 -19.44 19.59 -1.53
CA TYR A 303 -19.79 21.01 -1.48
C TYR A 303 -21.14 21.27 -2.17
N PRO A 304 -22.26 20.82 -1.57
CA PRO A 304 -23.59 20.97 -2.18
C PRO A 304 -23.97 22.45 -2.31
N GLY A 305 -24.54 22.83 -3.46
CA GLY A 305 -25.03 24.17 -3.70
C GLY A 305 -25.28 24.45 -5.18
N GLN A 306 -25.92 25.58 -5.47
CA GLN A 306 -26.35 25.94 -6.83
C GLN A 306 -25.16 26.03 -7.79
N LYS A 307 -24.05 26.69 -7.38
CA LYS A 307 -22.84 26.81 -8.22
C LYS A 307 -22.20 25.46 -8.52
N THR A 308 -22.23 24.53 -7.56
CA THR A 308 -21.75 23.16 -7.77
C THR A 308 -22.61 22.42 -8.79
N ILE A 309 -23.92 22.51 -8.70
CA ILE A 309 -24.84 21.88 -9.67
C ILE A 309 -24.61 22.47 -11.07
N GLU A 310 -24.49 23.79 -11.20
CA GLU A 310 -24.18 24.45 -12.46
C GLU A 310 -22.86 23.98 -13.07
N GLN A 311 -21.79 23.88 -12.27
CA GLN A 311 -20.50 23.37 -12.74
C GLN A 311 -20.55 21.91 -13.14
N LEU A 312 -21.21 21.06 -12.35
CA LEU A 312 -21.37 19.65 -12.67
C LEU A 312 -22.23 19.44 -13.93
N THR A 313 -23.25 20.30 -14.14
CA THR A 313 -24.08 20.29 -15.36
C THR A 313 -23.24 20.64 -16.61
N ARG A 314 -22.24 21.52 -16.50
CA ARG A 314 -21.27 21.74 -17.59
C ARG A 314 -20.37 20.54 -17.78
N ASN A 315 -19.87 19.96 -16.71
CA ASN A 315 -18.90 18.87 -16.75
C ASN A 315 -19.49 17.56 -17.27
N VAL A 316 -20.81 17.35 -17.16
CA VAL A 316 -21.47 16.14 -17.69
C VAL A 316 -21.46 16.10 -19.23
N THR A 317 -21.23 17.23 -19.91
CA THR A 317 -21.04 17.34 -21.37
C THR A 317 -19.56 17.41 -21.78
N SER A 318 -18.62 17.22 -20.84
CA SER A 318 -17.18 17.22 -21.12
C SER A 318 -16.79 16.19 -22.17
N LYS A 319 -15.77 16.50 -22.96
CA LYS A 319 -15.16 15.54 -23.91
C LYS A 319 -14.39 14.44 -23.18
N ASP A 320 -13.85 14.74 -21.99
CA ASP A 320 -13.16 13.76 -21.16
C ASP A 320 -14.16 12.82 -20.47
N TRP A 321 -13.94 11.53 -20.65
CA TRP A 321 -14.84 10.50 -20.12
C TRP A 321 -14.88 10.48 -18.58
N TYR A 322 -13.73 10.68 -17.91
CA TYR A 322 -13.67 10.66 -16.45
C TYR A 322 -14.37 11.86 -15.83
N VAL A 323 -14.21 13.05 -16.43
CA VAL A 323 -14.90 14.27 -16.01
C VAL A 323 -16.41 14.07 -16.16
N ARG A 324 -16.88 13.63 -17.32
CA ARG A 324 -18.30 13.35 -17.61
C ARG A 324 -18.90 12.35 -16.63
N ARG A 325 -18.22 11.22 -16.45
CA ARG A 325 -18.66 10.17 -15.54
C ARG A 325 -18.77 10.67 -14.09
N ASN A 326 -17.76 11.39 -13.60
CA ASN A 326 -17.73 11.91 -12.24
C ASN A 326 -18.81 12.97 -12.02
N ALA A 327 -19.06 13.84 -13.04
CA ALA A 327 -20.12 14.82 -13.01
C ALA A 327 -21.52 14.15 -12.94
N ALA A 328 -21.79 13.19 -13.81
CA ALA A 328 -23.05 12.47 -13.81
C ALA A 328 -23.32 11.76 -12.48
N LYS A 329 -22.29 11.13 -11.91
CA LYS A 329 -22.37 10.51 -10.59
C LYS A 329 -22.70 11.55 -9.51
N ALA A 330 -21.94 12.66 -9.46
CA ALA A 330 -22.13 13.69 -8.45
C ALA A 330 -23.50 14.37 -8.57
N LEU A 331 -23.95 14.70 -9.79
CA LEU A 331 -25.31 15.24 -10.02
C LEU A 331 -26.38 14.28 -9.52
N SER A 332 -26.26 13.00 -9.82
CA SER A 332 -27.25 12.02 -9.35
C SER A 332 -27.31 11.90 -7.83
N GLU A 333 -26.24 12.21 -7.12
CA GLU A 333 -26.21 12.19 -5.64
C GLU A 333 -26.69 13.50 -5.02
N LEU A 334 -26.48 14.65 -5.68
CA LEU A 334 -26.83 15.97 -5.19
C LEU A 334 -28.25 16.44 -5.59
N VAL A 335 -28.77 15.93 -6.70
CA VAL A 335 -30.11 16.29 -7.21
C VAL A 335 -31.01 15.04 -7.05
N ASP A 336 -31.94 15.09 -6.11
CA ASP A 336 -32.77 13.93 -5.78
C ASP A 336 -33.73 13.51 -6.90
N GLN A 337 -34.19 14.47 -7.72
CA GLN A 337 -35.14 14.19 -8.79
C GLN A 337 -34.52 14.50 -10.16
N PRO A 338 -34.59 13.55 -11.13
CA PRO A 338 -34.05 13.76 -12.48
C PRO A 338 -34.60 15.00 -13.18
N GLN A 339 -35.87 15.40 -12.88
CA GLN A 339 -36.52 16.59 -13.44
C GLN A 339 -35.76 17.89 -13.11
N GLY A 340 -34.97 17.93 -12.03
CA GLY A 340 -34.10 19.06 -11.69
C GLY A 340 -32.94 19.27 -12.69
N LEU A 341 -32.73 18.31 -13.61
CA LEU A 341 -31.70 18.33 -14.64
C LEU A 341 -32.31 18.23 -16.06
N SER A 342 -33.53 18.76 -16.25
CA SER A 342 -34.24 18.73 -17.54
C SER A 342 -33.39 19.32 -18.67
N SER A 343 -32.61 20.38 -18.40
CA SER A 343 -31.68 20.98 -19.36
C SER A 343 -30.65 20.01 -19.96
N VAL A 344 -30.31 18.93 -19.24
CA VAL A 344 -29.40 17.87 -19.75
C VAL A 344 -30.19 16.78 -20.44
N PHE A 345 -31.29 16.32 -19.82
CA PHE A 345 -32.12 15.24 -20.39
C PHE A 345 -32.83 15.63 -21.68
N GLU A 346 -33.18 16.92 -21.86
CA GLU A 346 -33.79 17.48 -23.07
C GLU A 346 -32.75 18.04 -24.06
N GLY A 347 -31.45 17.91 -23.72
CA GLY A 347 -30.34 18.35 -24.55
C GLY A 347 -30.01 17.38 -25.68
N GLU A 348 -29.03 17.77 -26.53
CA GLU A 348 -28.61 16.97 -27.71
C GLU A 348 -27.46 15.99 -27.39
N ASP A 349 -26.81 16.07 -26.21
CA ASP A 349 -25.68 15.22 -25.85
C ASP A 349 -26.16 13.86 -25.29
N GLN A 350 -26.32 12.90 -26.19
CA GLN A 350 -26.78 11.55 -25.85
C GLN A 350 -25.86 10.87 -24.81
N TYR A 351 -24.54 11.13 -24.85
CA TYR A 351 -23.62 10.54 -23.87
C TYR A 351 -23.84 11.12 -22.44
N ALA A 352 -24.19 12.39 -22.32
CA ALA A 352 -24.54 12.99 -21.04
C ALA A 352 -25.84 12.39 -20.49
N ILE A 353 -26.84 12.25 -21.37
CA ILE A 353 -28.14 11.63 -21.02
C ILE A 353 -27.93 10.20 -20.56
N ASP A 354 -27.21 9.38 -21.32
CA ASP A 354 -26.95 7.97 -20.99
C ASP A 354 -26.21 7.81 -19.64
N GLN A 355 -25.22 8.66 -19.36
CA GLN A 355 -24.47 8.61 -18.09
C GLN A 355 -25.37 9.00 -16.90
N LEU A 356 -26.16 10.06 -17.02
CA LEU A 356 -27.11 10.46 -15.97
C LEU A 356 -28.18 9.39 -15.74
N THR A 357 -28.80 8.89 -16.82
CA THR A 357 -29.79 7.81 -16.76
C THR A 357 -29.24 6.61 -16.02
N TYR A 358 -28.02 6.15 -16.36
CA TYR A 358 -27.38 5.04 -15.67
C TYR A 358 -27.24 5.26 -14.15
N TYR A 359 -26.81 6.45 -13.70
CA TYR A 359 -26.65 6.69 -12.27
C TYR A 359 -27.98 6.88 -11.53
N TYR A 360 -29.00 7.46 -12.15
CA TYR A 360 -30.34 7.55 -11.56
C TYR A 360 -31.00 6.19 -11.49
N GLU A 361 -30.98 5.38 -12.56
CA GLU A 361 -31.49 3.99 -12.55
C GLU A 361 -30.84 3.15 -11.45
N LYS A 362 -29.52 3.31 -11.27
CA LYS A 362 -28.79 2.63 -10.18
C LYS A 362 -29.29 3.01 -8.79
N ARG A 363 -29.91 4.19 -8.65
CA ARG A 363 -30.59 4.66 -7.42
C ARG A 363 -32.08 4.28 -7.40
N GLY A 364 -32.58 3.59 -8.41
CA GLY A 364 -34.00 3.24 -8.52
C GLY A 364 -34.89 4.39 -8.97
N LEU A 365 -34.32 5.41 -9.60
CA LEU A 365 -35.03 6.60 -10.10
C LEU A 365 -35.00 6.60 -11.63
N SER A 366 -36.08 7.06 -12.27
CA SER A 366 -36.16 7.21 -13.71
C SER A 366 -36.58 8.63 -14.09
N TYR A 367 -36.07 9.13 -15.21
CA TYR A 367 -36.58 10.34 -15.83
C TYR A 367 -37.84 9.96 -16.63
N GLU A 368 -39.00 10.49 -16.21
CA GLU A 368 -40.24 10.38 -16.96
C GLU A 368 -40.38 11.63 -17.83
N TYR A 369 -40.47 11.43 -19.14
CA TYR A 369 -40.66 12.48 -20.16
C TYR A 369 -42.05 13.09 -20.08
#